data_30b94e8e66b31e10658edddc33ac0b1e
#
_entry.id   30b94e8e66b31e10658edddc33ac0b1e
#
_cell.length_a   1.000
_cell.length_b   1.000
_cell.length_c   1.000
_cell.angle_alpha   90.00
_cell.angle_beta   90.00
_cell.angle_gamma   90.00
#
_symmetry.space_group_name_H-M   'P 1'
#
loop_
_entity.id
_entity.type
_entity.pdbx_description
1 polymer ?
#
loop_
_entity_poly.entity_id
_entity_poly.type
_entity_poly.pdbx_seq_one_letter_code
_entity_poly.pdbx_strand_id
1 'polypeptide(L)'
;STQGVSSAASDVYKRQVSRQDAGTERMKEIAGAIADGARAFLTAEYKILIVFVVVLFVLIGLGVGNWVTAVCFVVGALFSTIAGYCGMTVATKANVRTANAAKESGMNKALSIAFSGGAVMGMCVAGLGALGVSLVYIVTKNVDVLFGFSLGASSIALFARCLLYTSPSPRDISGS
;
A
#
# COMPACT_ATOMS: atom_id res chain seq x y z
N SER A 1 20.32 12.75 2.99
CA SER A 1 19.87 11.37 2.88
C SER A 1 18.53 11.32 2.15
N THR A 2 18.47 10.52 1.11
CA THR A 2 17.31 10.35 0.23
C THR A 2 16.03 9.87 0.96
N GLN A 3 16.17 9.18 2.07
CA GLN A 3 15.07 8.67 2.88
C GLN A 3 14.26 9.77 3.56
N GLY A 4 14.92 10.79 4.11
CA GLY A 4 14.24 11.93 4.71
C GLY A 4 13.46 12.75 3.67
N VAL A 5 14.00 12.87 2.46
CA VAL A 5 13.34 13.56 1.34
C VAL A 5 12.09 12.81 0.87
N SER A 6 12.16 11.48 0.75
CA SER A 6 11.03 10.63 0.35
C SER A 6 9.87 10.70 1.36
N SER A 7 10.17 10.62 2.65
CA SER A 7 9.19 10.73 3.73
C SER A 7 8.55 12.13 3.77
N ALA A 8 9.35 13.18 3.71
CA ALA A 8 8.87 14.56 3.69
C ALA A 8 8.02 14.85 2.45
N ALA A 9 8.42 14.37 1.28
CA ALA A 9 7.65 14.52 0.05
C ALA A 9 6.32 13.79 0.11
N SER A 10 6.28 12.58 0.67
CA SER A 10 5.04 11.83 0.92
C SER A 10 4.06 12.61 1.80
N ASP A 11 4.56 13.22 2.89
CA ASP A 11 3.73 14.05 3.78
C ASP A 11 3.22 15.32 3.10
N VAL A 12 4.03 15.96 2.26
CA VAL A 12 3.61 17.13 1.48
C VAL A 12 2.46 16.77 0.53
N TYR A 13 2.60 15.71 -0.25
CA TYR A 13 1.54 15.25 -1.15
C TYR A 13 0.28 14.81 -0.40
N LYS A 14 0.42 14.13 0.72
CA LYS A 14 -0.70 13.75 1.57
C LYS A 14 -1.46 14.97 2.09
N ARG A 15 -0.75 16.02 2.53
CA ARG A 15 -1.36 17.29 2.95
C ARG A 15 -2.02 18.01 1.78
N GLN A 16 -1.40 17.99 0.60
CA GLN A 16 -1.94 18.59 -0.61
C GLN A 16 -3.27 17.93 -1.01
N VAL A 17 -3.34 16.60 -0.99
CA VAL A 17 -4.59 15.86 -1.23
C VAL A 17 -5.64 16.18 -0.17
N SER A 18 -5.26 16.19 1.11
CA SER A 18 -6.19 16.44 2.21
C SER A 18 -6.78 17.85 2.25
N ARG A 19 -6.08 18.84 1.69
CA ARG A 19 -6.54 20.24 1.62
C ARG A 19 -7.54 20.50 0.49
N GLN A 20 -7.66 19.60 -0.47
CA GLN A 20 -8.62 19.75 -1.55
C GLN A 20 -10.05 19.52 -1.04
N ASP A 21 -11.01 20.24 -1.60
CA ASP A 21 -12.40 20.10 -1.23
C ASP A 21 -12.94 18.70 -1.60
N ALA A 22 -13.70 18.13 -0.68
CA ALA A 22 -14.32 16.81 -0.86
C ALA A 22 -15.67 16.87 -1.62
N GLY A 23 -16.15 18.09 -1.92
CA GLY A 23 -17.38 18.31 -2.68
C GLY A 23 -18.65 18.31 -1.82
N THR A 24 -19.77 17.93 -2.43
CA THR A 24 -21.10 17.94 -1.81
C THR A 24 -21.24 16.90 -0.70
N GLU A 25 -22.23 17.06 0.19
CA GLU A 25 -22.51 16.11 1.28
C GLU A 25 -22.73 14.68 0.76
N ARG A 26 -23.39 14.51 -0.37
CA ARG A 26 -23.57 13.21 -1.02
C ARG A 26 -22.27 12.60 -1.50
N MET A 27 -21.33 13.40 -1.98
CA MET A 27 -20.00 12.91 -2.38
C MET A 27 -19.20 12.45 -1.15
N LYS A 28 -19.33 13.15 -0.03
CA LYS A 28 -18.69 12.76 1.25
C LYS A 28 -19.29 11.48 1.81
N GLU A 29 -20.59 11.28 1.70
CA GLU A 29 -21.27 10.06 2.12
C GLU A 29 -20.79 8.86 1.31
N ILE A 30 -20.73 8.99 -0.02
CA ILE A 30 -20.19 7.94 -0.91
C ILE A 30 -18.71 7.66 -0.60
N ALA A 31 -17.92 8.70 -0.36
CA ALA A 31 -16.53 8.55 0.03
C ALA A 31 -16.36 7.80 1.37
N GLY A 32 -17.26 8.04 2.32
CA GLY A 32 -17.32 7.29 3.59
C GLY A 32 -17.58 5.81 3.35
N ALA A 33 -18.58 5.48 2.54
CA ALA A 33 -18.92 4.12 2.19
C ALA A 33 -17.76 3.39 1.47
N ILE A 34 -17.06 4.08 0.56
CA ILE A 34 -15.87 3.54 -0.12
C ILE A 34 -14.72 3.31 0.89
N ALA A 35 -14.50 4.23 1.81
CA ALA A 35 -13.47 4.09 2.84
C ALA A 35 -13.75 2.94 3.81
N ASP A 36 -15.01 2.74 4.17
CA ASP A 36 -15.42 1.63 5.04
C ASP A 36 -15.30 0.29 4.31
N GLY A 37 -15.68 0.24 3.03
CA GLY A 37 -15.46 -0.92 2.17
C GLY A 37 -13.97 -1.27 2.04
N ALA A 38 -13.13 -0.28 1.83
CA ALA A 38 -11.68 -0.47 1.75
C ALA A 38 -11.08 -0.98 3.07
N ARG A 39 -11.56 -0.50 4.22
CA ARG A 39 -11.13 -0.99 5.54
C ARG A 39 -11.57 -2.43 5.78
N ALA A 40 -12.80 -2.76 5.44
CA ALA A 40 -13.31 -4.12 5.56
C ALA A 40 -12.51 -5.09 4.68
N PHE A 41 -12.22 -4.68 3.43
CA PHE A 41 -11.38 -5.45 2.50
C PHE A 41 -9.98 -5.68 3.07
N LEU A 42 -9.29 -4.62 3.52
CA LEU A 42 -7.96 -4.73 4.12
C LEU A 42 -7.94 -5.63 5.35
N THR A 43 -8.98 -5.55 6.20
CA THR A 43 -9.08 -6.40 7.39
C THR A 43 -9.23 -7.86 7.03
N ALA A 44 -10.04 -8.18 6.03
CA ALA A 44 -10.22 -9.54 5.55
C ALA A 44 -8.94 -10.07 4.89
N GLU A 45 -8.31 -9.26 4.05
CA GLU A 45 -7.06 -9.57 3.37
C GLU A 45 -5.93 -9.85 4.36
N TYR A 46 -5.78 -9.01 5.39
CA TYR A 46 -4.70 -9.18 6.37
C TYR A 46 -4.83 -10.45 7.20
N LYS A 47 -6.03 -10.93 7.48
CA LYS A 47 -6.23 -12.22 8.14
C LYS A 47 -5.67 -13.37 7.31
N ILE A 48 -5.93 -13.36 6.01
CA ILE A 48 -5.41 -14.38 5.08
C ILE A 48 -3.90 -14.22 4.92
N LEU A 49 -3.41 -12.99 4.81
CA LEU A 49 -1.98 -12.69 4.70
C LEU A 49 -1.17 -13.15 5.89
N ILE A 50 -1.69 -13.02 7.11
CA ILE A 50 -1.01 -13.49 8.32
C ILE A 50 -0.80 -15.00 8.26
N VAL A 51 -1.83 -15.77 7.88
CA VAL A 51 -1.72 -17.22 7.72
C VAL A 51 -0.68 -17.59 6.67
N PHE A 52 -0.73 -16.92 5.52
CA PHE A 52 0.22 -17.12 4.42
C PHE A 52 1.67 -16.83 4.83
N VAL A 53 1.90 -15.71 5.51
CA VAL A 53 3.22 -15.32 6.01
C VAL A 53 3.75 -16.33 7.03
N VAL A 54 2.91 -16.81 7.95
CA VAL A 54 3.32 -17.82 8.94
C VAL A 54 3.71 -19.13 8.27
N VAL A 55 2.93 -19.59 7.29
CA VAL A 55 3.23 -20.82 6.54
C VAL A 55 4.56 -20.70 5.80
N LEU A 56 4.77 -19.59 5.08
CA LEU A 56 6.02 -19.34 4.36
C LEU A 56 7.21 -19.14 5.29
N PHE A 57 7.01 -18.50 6.43
CA PHE A 57 8.06 -18.37 7.46
C PHE A 57 8.57 -19.74 7.93
N VAL A 58 7.66 -20.66 8.23
CA VAL A 58 8.02 -22.03 8.62
C VAL A 58 8.71 -22.76 7.48
N LEU A 59 8.19 -22.67 6.26
CA LEU A 59 8.79 -23.31 5.07
C LEU A 59 10.22 -22.81 4.78
N ILE A 60 10.43 -21.50 4.86
CA ILE A 60 11.75 -20.89 4.65
C ILE A 60 12.69 -21.28 5.80
N GLY A 61 12.23 -21.23 7.04
CA GLY A 61 13.04 -21.61 8.21
C GLY A 61 13.53 -23.06 8.16
N LEU A 62 12.68 -23.98 7.73
CA LEU A 62 13.01 -25.41 7.61
C LEU A 62 13.75 -25.74 6.31
N GLY A 63 13.37 -25.09 5.18
CA GLY A 63 13.92 -25.43 3.87
C GLY A 63 15.30 -24.83 3.61
N VAL A 64 15.52 -23.58 4.02
CA VAL A 64 16.80 -22.88 3.86
C VAL A 64 17.72 -23.13 5.06
N GLY A 65 17.17 -23.58 6.19
CA GLY A 65 17.95 -23.83 7.41
C GLY A 65 18.51 -22.55 8.06
N ASN A 66 18.08 -21.38 7.59
CA ASN A 66 18.56 -20.09 8.07
C ASN A 66 17.41 -19.24 8.61
N TRP A 67 17.29 -19.21 9.92
CA TRP A 67 16.23 -18.44 10.60
C TRP A 67 16.34 -16.93 10.39
N VAL A 68 17.55 -16.42 10.12
CA VAL A 68 17.76 -15.00 9.84
C VAL A 68 17.05 -14.58 8.54
N THR A 69 17.14 -15.42 7.52
CA THR A 69 16.43 -15.20 6.25
C THR A 69 14.91 -15.21 6.45
N ALA A 70 14.40 -16.11 7.28
CA ALA A 70 12.98 -16.17 7.60
C ALA A 70 12.51 -14.91 8.35
N VAL A 71 13.28 -14.39 9.29
CA VAL A 71 12.98 -13.13 9.99
C VAL A 71 12.99 -11.96 9.01
N CYS A 72 13.94 -11.89 8.10
CA CYS A 72 13.97 -10.84 7.06
C CYS A 72 12.80 -10.93 6.11
N PHE A 73 12.32 -12.13 5.79
CA PHE A 73 11.07 -12.32 5.04
C PHE A 73 9.87 -11.67 5.75
N VAL A 74 9.72 -11.89 7.05
CA VAL A 74 8.64 -11.29 7.85
C VAL A 74 8.76 -9.77 7.89
N VAL A 75 9.96 -9.22 8.04
CA VAL A 75 10.19 -7.76 8.00
C VAL A 75 9.79 -7.17 6.65
N GLY A 76 10.17 -7.83 5.55
CA GLY A 76 9.77 -7.42 4.20
C GLY A 76 8.27 -7.44 3.98
N ALA A 77 7.60 -8.49 4.45
CA ALA A 77 6.16 -8.62 4.42
C ALA A 77 5.47 -7.50 5.22
N LEU A 78 6.00 -7.15 6.39
CA LEU A 78 5.47 -6.12 7.25
C LEU A 78 5.61 -4.73 6.61
N PHE A 79 6.73 -4.42 6.02
CA PHE A 79 6.94 -3.16 5.30
C PHE A 79 6.04 -3.03 4.08
N SER A 80 5.85 -4.11 3.32
CA SER A 80 4.92 -4.15 2.19
C SER A 80 3.47 -3.92 2.63
N THR A 81 3.06 -4.51 3.74
CA THR A 81 1.73 -4.34 4.34
C THR A 81 1.48 -2.88 4.76
N ILE A 82 2.46 -2.25 5.42
CA ILE A 82 2.38 -0.85 5.82
C ILE A 82 2.27 0.06 4.59
N ALA A 83 3.08 -0.17 3.56
CA ALA A 83 3.02 0.59 2.32
C ALA A 83 1.67 0.46 1.63
N GLY A 84 1.11 -0.76 1.57
CA GLY A 84 -0.22 -1.02 1.02
C GLY A 84 -1.34 -0.30 1.80
N TYR A 85 -1.30 -0.34 3.11
CA TYR A 85 -2.25 0.35 3.98
C TYR A 85 -2.21 1.87 3.79
N CYS A 86 -1.01 2.45 3.79
CA CYS A 86 -0.83 3.89 3.54
C CYS A 86 -1.35 4.28 2.15
N GLY A 87 -1.02 3.50 1.13
CA GLY A 87 -1.45 3.73 -0.25
C GLY A 87 -2.97 3.68 -0.39
N MET A 88 -3.61 2.66 0.14
CA MET A 88 -5.07 2.51 0.08
C MET A 88 -5.80 3.63 0.82
N THR A 89 -5.31 4.02 1.99
CA THR A 89 -5.90 5.12 2.78
C THR A 89 -5.84 6.45 2.03
N VAL A 90 -4.75 6.73 1.33
CA VAL A 90 -4.61 7.97 0.55
C VAL A 90 -5.41 7.88 -0.75
N ALA A 91 -5.41 6.74 -1.43
CA ALA A 91 -6.15 6.52 -2.66
C ALA A 91 -7.65 6.74 -2.47
N THR A 92 -8.24 6.21 -1.40
CA THR A 92 -9.67 6.41 -1.09
C THR A 92 -10.01 7.88 -0.82
N LYS A 93 -9.12 8.61 -0.15
CA LYS A 93 -9.28 10.05 0.07
C LYS A 93 -9.08 10.88 -1.20
N ALA A 94 -8.17 10.50 -2.07
CA ALA A 94 -7.92 11.18 -3.32
C ALA A 94 -9.07 11.01 -4.31
N ASN A 95 -9.72 9.87 -4.31
CA ASN A 95 -10.77 9.50 -5.26
C ASN A 95 -11.92 10.50 -5.31
N VAL A 96 -12.53 10.81 -4.17
CA VAL A 96 -13.64 11.78 -4.10
C VAL A 96 -13.20 13.18 -4.45
N ARG A 97 -11.99 13.58 -4.06
CA ARG A 97 -11.44 14.91 -4.36
C ARG A 97 -11.12 15.08 -5.84
N THR A 98 -10.66 14.02 -6.47
CA THR A 98 -10.44 13.98 -7.93
C THR A 98 -11.78 14.13 -8.67
N ALA A 99 -12.80 13.41 -8.24
CA ALA A 99 -14.13 13.51 -8.84
C ALA A 99 -14.74 14.91 -8.68
N ASN A 100 -14.61 15.52 -7.51
CA ASN A 100 -15.07 16.88 -7.26
C ASN A 100 -14.30 17.91 -8.10
N ALA A 101 -12.99 17.79 -8.17
CA ALA A 101 -12.16 18.68 -8.99
C ALA A 101 -12.47 18.56 -10.49
N ALA A 102 -12.79 17.38 -10.97
CA ALA A 102 -13.22 17.17 -12.36
C ALA A 102 -14.52 17.91 -12.66
N LYS A 103 -15.44 17.94 -11.70
CA LYS A 103 -16.73 18.63 -11.83
C LYS A 103 -16.58 20.16 -11.80
N GLU A 104 -15.82 20.69 -10.86
CA GLU A 104 -15.78 22.14 -10.57
C GLU A 104 -14.63 22.89 -11.26
N SER A 105 -13.49 22.25 -11.44
CA SER A 105 -12.25 22.92 -11.85
C SER A 105 -11.61 22.35 -13.11
N GLY A 106 -12.22 21.34 -13.72
CA GLY A 106 -11.78 20.74 -14.97
C GLY A 106 -10.75 19.61 -14.81
N MET A 107 -10.45 19.01 -15.94
CA MET A 107 -9.65 17.78 -16.02
C MET A 107 -8.21 17.94 -15.50
N ASN A 108 -7.59 19.08 -15.78
CA ASN A 108 -6.18 19.32 -15.39
C ASN A 108 -5.98 19.29 -13.87
N LYS A 109 -6.91 19.88 -13.12
CA LYS A 109 -6.85 19.90 -11.67
C LYS A 109 -7.17 18.53 -11.09
N ALA A 110 -8.14 17.82 -11.66
CA ALA A 110 -8.47 16.45 -11.29
C ALA A 110 -7.26 15.52 -11.48
N LEU A 111 -6.58 15.62 -12.62
CA LEU A 111 -5.41 14.85 -12.93
C LEU A 111 -4.25 15.13 -11.96
N SER A 112 -4.04 16.39 -11.59
CA SER A 112 -3.03 16.79 -10.61
C SER A 112 -3.28 16.16 -9.23
N ILE A 113 -4.55 16.11 -8.78
CA ILE A 113 -4.91 15.49 -7.50
C ILE A 113 -4.73 13.97 -7.56
N ALA A 114 -5.17 13.34 -8.64
CA ALA A 114 -4.99 11.90 -8.84
C ALA A 114 -3.50 11.52 -8.87
N PHE A 115 -2.68 12.30 -9.57
CA PHE A 115 -1.24 12.11 -9.63
C PHE A 115 -0.57 12.27 -8.26
N SER A 116 -0.98 13.28 -7.50
CA SER A 116 -0.49 13.49 -6.13
C SER A 116 -0.84 12.32 -5.20
N GLY A 117 -2.03 11.74 -5.34
CA GLY A 117 -2.43 10.54 -4.60
C GLY A 117 -1.56 9.32 -4.95
N GLY A 118 -1.29 9.11 -6.24
CA GLY A 118 -0.39 8.05 -6.71
C GLY A 118 1.06 8.26 -6.27
N ALA A 119 1.52 9.51 -6.25
CA ALA A 119 2.87 9.87 -5.81
C ALA A 119 3.11 9.52 -4.34
N VAL A 120 2.10 9.66 -3.47
CA VAL A 120 2.20 9.22 -2.05
C VAL A 120 2.49 7.74 -1.96
N MET A 121 1.74 6.91 -2.70
CA MET A 121 1.97 5.46 -2.73
C MET A 121 3.37 5.12 -3.25
N GLY A 122 3.76 5.71 -4.37
CA GLY A 122 5.07 5.47 -4.98
C GLY A 122 6.23 5.86 -4.05
N MET A 123 6.12 7.00 -3.38
CA MET A 123 7.13 7.46 -2.42
C MET A 123 7.17 6.61 -1.14
N CYS A 124 6.02 6.14 -0.65
CA CYS A 124 5.96 5.21 0.47
C CYS A 124 6.66 3.89 0.13
N VAL A 125 6.37 3.32 -1.04
CA VAL A 125 6.99 2.07 -1.50
C VAL A 125 8.49 2.23 -1.68
N ALA A 126 8.94 3.29 -2.37
CA ALA A 126 10.35 3.55 -2.60
C ALA A 126 11.11 3.83 -1.29
N GLY A 127 10.52 4.65 -0.41
CA GLY A 127 11.12 5.00 0.88
C GLY A 127 11.24 3.81 1.83
N LEU A 128 10.16 3.04 2.01
CA LEU A 128 10.15 1.84 2.85
C LEU A 128 11.02 0.74 2.27
N GLY A 129 11.05 0.58 0.95
CA GLY A 129 11.91 -0.39 0.27
C GLY A 129 13.38 -0.07 0.47
N ALA A 130 13.80 1.18 0.21
CA ALA A 130 15.17 1.62 0.40
C ALA A 130 15.60 1.52 1.87
N LEU A 131 14.74 1.93 2.80
CA LEU A 131 14.98 1.85 4.23
C LEU A 131 15.12 0.40 4.69
N GLY A 132 14.23 -0.48 4.24
CA GLY A 132 14.24 -1.89 4.59
C GLY A 132 15.48 -2.61 4.08
N VAL A 133 15.84 -2.41 2.82
CA VAL A 133 17.06 -3.00 2.23
C VAL A 133 18.32 -2.50 2.97
N SER A 134 18.40 -1.20 3.21
CA SER A 134 19.53 -0.60 3.93
C SER A 134 19.66 -1.12 5.35
N LEU A 135 18.54 -1.21 6.08
CA LEU A 135 18.51 -1.71 7.45
C LEU A 135 18.94 -3.17 7.54
N VAL A 136 18.37 -4.01 6.69
CA VAL A 136 18.72 -5.44 6.62
C VAL A 136 20.18 -5.62 6.28
N TYR A 137 20.71 -4.88 5.32
CA TYR A 137 22.12 -4.96 4.95
C TYR A 137 23.07 -4.50 6.06
N ILE A 138 22.75 -3.41 6.76
CA ILE A 138 23.56 -2.91 7.88
C ILE A 138 23.63 -3.92 9.02
N VAL A 139 22.49 -4.56 9.33
CA VAL A 139 22.39 -5.52 10.44
C VAL A 139 23.05 -6.86 10.10
N THR A 140 22.79 -7.38 8.91
CA THR A 140 23.23 -8.74 8.54
C THR A 140 24.56 -8.78 7.81
N LYS A 141 24.91 -7.70 7.09
CA LYS A 141 26.09 -7.60 6.19
C LYS A 141 26.19 -8.77 5.19
N ASN A 142 25.06 -9.42 4.91
CA ASN A 142 24.96 -10.57 4.04
C ASN A 142 23.92 -10.33 2.95
N VAL A 143 24.33 -10.47 1.70
CA VAL A 143 23.47 -10.22 0.55
C VAL A 143 22.39 -11.29 0.38
N ASP A 144 22.69 -12.53 0.79
CA ASP A 144 21.74 -13.64 0.68
C ASP A 144 20.46 -13.42 1.52
N VAL A 145 20.61 -12.72 2.64
CA VAL A 145 19.50 -12.38 3.52
C VAL A 145 18.58 -11.30 2.91
N LEU A 146 19.13 -10.44 2.07
CA LEU A 146 18.33 -9.47 1.31
C LEU A 146 17.34 -10.15 0.37
N PHE A 147 17.67 -11.34 -0.11
CA PHE A 147 16.75 -12.14 -0.93
C PHE A 147 15.48 -12.50 -0.15
N GLY A 148 15.60 -12.87 1.12
CA GLY A 148 14.46 -13.13 2.00
C GLY A 148 13.56 -11.90 2.17
N PHE A 149 14.16 -10.73 2.40
CA PHE A 149 13.42 -9.47 2.49
C PHE A 149 12.67 -9.15 1.19
N SER A 150 13.34 -9.26 0.05
CA SER A 150 12.75 -9.00 -1.26
C SER A 150 11.63 -9.99 -1.58
N LEU A 151 11.81 -11.26 -1.25
CA LEU A 151 10.80 -12.30 -1.42
C LEU A 151 9.55 -12.01 -0.58
N GLY A 152 9.71 -11.57 0.67
CA GLY A 152 8.62 -11.17 1.55
C GLY A 152 7.81 -10.01 1.00
N ALA A 153 8.48 -8.94 0.60
CA ALA A 153 7.84 -7.77 0.04
C ALA A 153 7.12 -8.08 -1.28
N SER A 154 7.76 -8.85 -2.16
CA SER A 154 7.19 -9.23 -3.47
C SER A 154 6.01 -10.17 -3.32
N SER A 155 6.06 -11.15 -2.42
CA SER A 155 4.98 -12.11 -2.18
C SER A 155 3.72 -11.41 -1.69
N ILE A 156 3.84 -10.48 -0.76
CA ILE A 156 2.70 -9.70 -0.25
C ILE A 156 2.12 -8.81 -1.35
N ALA A 157 2.96 -8.11 -2.11
CA ALA A 157 2.52 -7.26 -3.21
C ALA A 157 1.77 -8.06 -4.29
N LEU A 158 2.27 -9.24 -4.63
CA LEU A 158 1.64 -10.14 -5.59
C LEU A 158 0.29 -10.64 -5.08
N PHE A 159 0.23 -11.07 -3.81
CA PHE A 159 -0.97 -11.61 -3.18
C PHE A 159 -2.08 -10.55 -3.08
N ALA A 160 -1.74 -9.35 -2.65
CA ALA A 160 -2.68 -8.22 -2.61
C ALA A 160 -3.24 -7.89 -4.01
N ARG A 161 -2.40 -7.94 -5.04
CA ARG A 161 -2.83 -7.71 -6.41
C ARG A 161 -3.77 -8.81 -6.93
N CYS A 162 -3.51 -10.08 -6.61
CA CYS A 162 -4.39 -11.19 -6.97
C CYS A 162 -5.75 -11.10 -6.30
N LEU A 163 -5.81 -10.77 -5.00
CA LEU A 163 -7.06 -10.58 -4.26
C LEU A 163 -7.88 -9.40 -4.80
N LEU A 164 -7.22 -8.31 -5.18
CA LEU A 164 -7.88 -7.16 -5.77
C LEU A 164 -8.55 -7.52 -7.11
N TYR A 165 -7.93 -8.38 -7.91
CA TYR A 165 -8.48 -8.84 -9.19
C TYR A 165 -9.70 -9.74 -9.01
N THR A 166 -9.74 -10.57 -7.98
CA THR A 166 -10.85 -11.48 -7.67
C THR A 166 -11.99 -10.83 -6.91
N SER A 167 -11.83 -9.59 -6.45
CA SER A 167 -12.89 -8.84 -5.76
C SER A 167 -14.02 -8.49 -6.74
N PRO A 168 -15.29 -8.79 -6.40
CA PRO A 168 -16.42 -8.49 -7.26
C PRO A 168 -16.53 -6.96 -7.46
N SER A 169 -16.61 -6.56 -8.71
CA SER A 169 -16.88 -5.17 -9.08
C SER A 169 -18.32 -4.78 -8.71
N PRO A 170 -18.59 -3.52 -8.36
CA PRO A 170 -19.96 -3.04 -8.21
C PRO A 170 -20.84 -3.27 -9.45
N ARG A 171 -20.23 -3.42 -10.63
CA ARG A 171 -20.93 -3.76 -11.87
C ARG A 171 -21.43 -5.20 -11.90
N ASP A 172 -20.74 -6.12 -11.23
CA ASP A 172 -21.11 -7.53 -11.18
C ASP A 172 -22.29 -7.76 -10.22
N ILE A 173 -22.48 -6.85 -9.26
CA ILE A 173 -23.56 -6.92 -8.27
C ILE A 173 -24.85 -6.28 -8.81
N SER A 174 -24.75 -5.35 -9.76
CA SER A 174 -25.91 -4.63 -10.32
C SER A 174 -26.62 -5.39 -11.45
N GLY A 175 -26.13 -6.55 -11.83
CA GLY A 175 -26.69 -7.40 -12.91
C GLY A 175 -27.50 -8.62 -12.44
N SER A 176 -27.78 -8.73 -11.14
CA SER A 176 -28.58 -9.83 -10.56
C SER A 176 -29.93 -9.36 -10.03
#